data_255beb1f327a3be5723a64d217b12571
#
_entry.id   255beb1f327a3be5723a64d217b12571
#
_cell.length_a   1.000
_cell.length_b   1.000
_cell.length_c   1.000
_cell.angle_alpha   90.00
_cell.angle_beta   90.00
_cell.angle_gamma   90.00
#
_symmetry.space_group_name_H-M   'P 1'
#
loop_
_entity.id
_entity.type
_entity.pdbx_description
1 polymer ?
#
loop_
_entity_poly.entity_id
_entity_poly.type
_entity_poly.pdbx_seq_one_letter_code
_entity_poly.pdbx_strand_id
1 'polypeptide(L)'
;LCDKKIFWRLLDWRGDKYVEGYRPLSSSSPDLLMECVTTTSTIHEVGDIIAVECKWRSKIGFYLDIKDIEKYEGYMNSNLLNRPIKNLFYVFGFGWCGDGPESVYVVPARELYDYDKDTRRITFPIKETEKEKMGRLERFKKKDNRCLLYIK
;
A
#
# COMPACT_ATOMS: atom_id res chain seq x y z
N LEU A 1 -18.16 15.24 15.68
CA LEU A 1 -17.47 14.85 14.44
C LEU A 1 -17.46 13.32 14.42
N CYS A 2 -18.40 12.70 13.70
CA CYS A 2 -18.43 11.25 13.53
C CYS A 2 -17.16 10.83 12.77
N ASP A 3 -16.33 10.02 13.40
CA ASP A 3 -15.24 9.35 12.73
C ASP A 3 -15.81 8.54 11.58
N LYS A 4 -15.43 8.94 10.36
CA LYS A 4 -15.83 8.22 9.17
C LYS A 4 -15.22 6.84 9.22
N LYS A 5 -16.01 5.83 9.52
CA LYS A 5 -15.55 4.44 9.60
C LYS A 5 -15.67 3.80 8.23
N ILE A 6 -14.57 3.24 7.76
CA ILE A 6 -14.51 2.43 6.56
C ILE A 6 -14.21 1.00 7.02
N PHE A 7 -15.05 0.06 6.62
CA PHE A 7 -14.84 -1.35 6.90
C PHE A 7 -14.38 -2.06 5.65
N TRP A 8 -13.29 -2.80 5.78
CA TRP A 8 -12.67 -3.53 4.71
C TRP A 8 -12.77 -5.03 4.95
N ARG A 9 -13.11 -5.76 3.90
CA ARG A 9 -13.05 -7.23 3.88
C ARG A 9 -11.78 -7.67 3.18
N LEU A 10 -11.03 -8.57 3.80
CA LEU A 10 -9.88 -9.21 3.15
C LEU A 10 -10.39 -10.15 2.06
N LEU A 11 -9.99 -9.91 0.81
CA LEU A 11 -10.30 -10.76 -0.33
C LEU A 11 -9.19 -11.79 -0.55
N ASP A 12 -7.94 -11.37 -0.46
CA ASP A 12 -6.78 -12.22 -0.66
C ASP A 12 -5.62 -11.76 0.21
N TRP A 13 -4.83 -12.71 0.69
CA TRP A 13 -3.66 -12.46 1.53
C TRP A 13 -2.53 -13.40 1.11
N ARG A 14 -1.35 -12.82 1.02
CA ARG A 14 -0.15 -13.52 0.61
C ARG A 14 0.88 -13.51 1.73
N GLY A 15 0.64 -14.38 2.73
CA GLY A 15 1.49 -14.46 3.93
C GLY A 15 2.86 -15.05 3.67
N ASP A 16 2.97 -16.09 2.82
CA ASP A 16 4.23 -16.77 2.55
C ASP A 16 4.57 -16.75 1.05
N LYS A 17 5.54 -15.90 0.71
CA LYS A 17 6.07 -15.81 -0.66
C LYS A 17 7.08 -16.92 -1.01
N TYR A 18 7.46 -17.75 -0.04
CA TYR A 18 8.44 -18.81 -0.20
C TYR A 18 7.99 -20.09 0.51
N VAL A 19 7.50 -21.05 -0.23
CA VAL A 19 7.33 -22.42 0.26
C VAL A 19 8.39 -23.28 -0.44
N GLU A 20 9.27 -23.90 0.34
CA GLU A 20 10.31 -24.85 -0.14
C GLU A 20 11.26 -24.30 -1.23
N GLY A 21 11.61 -23.01 -1.17
CA GLY A 21 12.49 -22.38 -2.16
C GLY A 21 11.85 -22.11 -3.51
N TYR A 22 10.58 -22.43 -3.69
CA TYR A 22 9.82 -22.13 -4.91
C TYR A 22 9.20 -20.74 -4.83
N ARG A 23 9.45 -19.90 -5.82
CA ARG A 23 8.80 -18.60 -5.97
C ARG A 23 7.49 -18.79 -6.74
N PRO A 24 6.32 -18.77 -6.09
CA PRO A 24 5.06 -18.97 -6.79
C PRO A 24 4.79 -17.84 -7.80
N LEU A 25 4.04 -18.12 -8.86
CA LEU A 25 3.55 -17.13 -9.85
C LEU A 25 2.82 -15.96 -9.16
N SER A 26 2.25 -16.21 -7.99
CA SER A 26 1.64 -15.21 -7.10
C SER A 26 2.60 -14.18 -6.52
N SER A 27 3.92 -14.32 -6.71
CA SER A 27 4.92 -13.36 -6.23
C SER A 27 4.81 -11.98 -6.87
N SER A 28 4.02 -11.82 -7.93
CA SER A 28 3.73 -10.54 -8.59
C SER A 28 2.60 -9.76 -7.94
N SER A 29 1.76 -10.39 -7.08
CA SER A 29 0.66 -9.70 -6.42
C SER A 29 1.13 -8.95 -5.17
N PRO A 30 0.43 -7.87 -4.79
CA PRO A 30 0.58 -7.22 -3.49
C PRO A 30 0.28 -8.17 -2.34
N ASP A 31 0.67 -7.79 -1.12
CA ASP A 31 0.48 -8.62 0.06
C ASP A 31 -0.99 -8.84 0.42
N LEU A 32 -1.83 -7.80 0.25
CA LEU A 32 -3.26 -7.86 0.57
C LEU A 32 -4.10 -7.30 -0.57
N LEU A 33 -5.26 -7.90 -0.77
CA LEU A 33 -6.39 -7.34 -1.52
C LEU A 33 -7.57 -7.18 -0.59
N MET A 34 -8.17 -6.00 -0.59
CA MET A 34 -9.23 -5.63 0.33
C MET A 34 -10.40 -4.98 -0.42
N GLU A 35 -11.61 -5.29 0.00
CA GLU A 35 -12.84 -4.71 -0.53
C GLU A 35 -13.54 -3.85 0.52
N CYS A 36 -13.97 -2.67 0.12
CA CYS A 36 -14.80 -1.81 0.95
C CYS A 36 -16.20 -2.40 1.09
N VAL A 37 -16.58 -2.80 2.29
CA VAL A 37 -17.92 -3.39 2.54
C VAL A 37 -18.90 -2.38 3.15
N THR A 38 -18.39 -1.37 3.85
CA THR A 38 -19.18 -0.27 4.40
C THR A 38 -18.33 0.96 4.51
N THR A 39 -18.85 2.12 4.12
CA THR A 39 -18.15 3.39 4.24
C THR A 39 -19.09 4.56 4.48
N THR A 40 -18.64 5.53 5.26
CA THR A 40 -19.19 6.88 5.34
C THR A 40 -18.27 7.89 4.65
N SER A 41 -17.21 7.41 4.01
CA SER A 41 -16.25 8.22 3.28
C SER A 41 -16.79 8.63 1.91
N THR A 42 -16.35 9.78 1.42
CA THR A 42 -16.60 10.24 0.05
C THR A 42 -15.51 9.77 -0.93
N ILE A 43 -14.46 9.12 -0.42
CA ILE A 43 -13.29 8.69 -1.22
C ILE A 43 -13.46 7.25 -1.71
N HIS A 44 -14.08 6.40 -0.89
CA HIS A 44 -14.29 5.00 -1.18
C HIS A 44 -15.77 4.68 -1.22
N GLU A 45 -16.16 3.84 -2.17
CA GLU A 45 -17.50 3.31 -2.32
C GLU A 45 -17.54 1.84 -1.91
N VAL A 46 -18.73 1.37 -1.51
CA VAL A 46 -18.91 -0.07 -1.24
C VAL A 46 -18.64 -0.84 -2.53
N GLY A 47 -17.80 -1.87 -2.41
CA GLY A 47 -17.34 -2.65 -3.54
C GLY A 47 -16.01 -2.20 -4.15
N ASP A 48 -15.45 -1.05 -3.75
CA ASP A 48 -14.10 -0.65 -4.16
C ASP A 48 -13.08 -1.68 -3.68
N ILE A 49 -12.18 -2.08 -4.58
CA ILE A 49 -11.05 -2.95 -4.26
C ILE A 49 -9.79 -2.12 -4.20
N ILE A 50 -9.00 -2.35 -3.16
CA ILE A 50 -7.67 -1.78 -3.00
C ILE A 50 -6.64 -2.89 -2.86
N ALA A 51 -5.42 -2.59 -3.29
CA ALA A 51 -4.25 -3.41 -3.08
C ALA A 51 -3.35 -2.77 -2.02
N VAL A 52 -2.72 -3.59 -1.18
CA VAL A 52 -1.83 -3.14 -0.12
C VAL A 52 -0.53 -3.93 -0.18
N GLU A 53 0.58 -3.24 -0.24
CA GLU A 53 1.92 -3.82 -0.14
C GLU A 53 2.59 -3.36 1.15
N CYS A 54 3.10 -4.29 1.94
CA CYS A 54 3.73 -4.04 3.23
C CYS A 54 5.25 -4.01 3.10
N LYS A 55 5.89 -2.99 3.61
CA LYS A 55 7.35 -2.81 3.59
C LYS A 55 7.87 -2.54 5.00
N TRP A 56 8.63 -3.48 5.52
CA TRP A 56 9.33 -3.29 6.80
C TRP A 56 10.73 -2.72 6.57
N ARG A 57 11.14 -1.76 7.40
CA ARG A 57 12.44 -1.13 7.37
C ARG A 57 12.98 -0.89 8.78
N SER A 58 14.26 -1.16 9.00
CA SER A 58 14.93 -0.88 10.28
C SER A 58 15.12 0.62 10.53
N LYS A 59 15.26 1.39 9.44
CA LYS A 59 15.43 2.85 9.47
C LYS A 59 14.33 3.50 8.64
N ILE A 60 14.01 4.74 8.98
CA ILE A 60 13.03 5.53 8.22
C ILE A 60 13.57 5.82 6.81
N GLY A 61 12.77 5.46 5.80
CA GLY A 61 13.07 5.69 4.40
C GLY A 61 11.99 5.09 3.49
N PHE A 62 11.39 5.91 2.63
CA PHE A 62 10.29 5.50 1.73
C PHE A 62 10.86 5.07 0.36
N TYR A 63 11.80 4.14 0.37
CA TYR A 63 12.41 3.64 -0.86
C TYR A 63 11.58 2.52 -1.46
N LEU A 64 11.36 2.61 -2.77
CA LEU A 64 10.77 1.56 -3.58
C LEU A 64 11.70 1.21 -4.74
N ASP A 65 11.87 -0.07 -5.00
CA ASP A 65 12.53 -0.54 -6.21
C ASP A 65 11.60 -0.33 -7.41
N ILE A 66 12.15 0.16 -8.53
CA ILE A 66 11.41 0.36 -9.78
C ILE A 66 10.76 -0.96 -10.23
N LYS A 67 11.48 -2.08 -10.09
CA LYS A 67 10.93 -3.40 -10.42
C LYS A 67 9.74 -3.80 -9.56
N ASP A 68 9.73 -3.39 -8.29
CA ASP A 68 8.58 -3.60 -7.41
C ASP A 68 7.38 -2.74 -7.85
N ILE A 69 7.62 -1.48 -8.23
CA ILE A 69 6.59 -0.60 -8.76
C ILE A 69 5.98 -1.19 -10.04
N GLU A 70 6.81 -1.54 -11.03
CA GLU A 70 6.35 -2.14 -12.29
C GLU A 70 5.53 -3.42 -12.07
N LYS A 71 5.98 -4.24 -11.12
CA LYS A 71 5.31 -5.50 -10.78
C LYS A 71 3.91 -5.27 -10.21
N TYR A 72 3.76 -4.38 -9.23
CA TYR A 72 2.48 -4.14 -8.59
C TYR A 72 1.52 -3.32 -9.44
N GLU A 73 2.02 -2.34 -10.18
CA GLU A 73 1.23 -1.59 -11.14
C GLU A 73 0.77 -2.50 -12.30
N GLY A 74 1.63 -3.41 -12.75
CA GLY A 74 1.26 -4.44 -13.72
C GLY A 74 0.14 -5.35 -13.20
N TYR A 75 0.19 -5.74 -11.92
CA TYR A 75 -0.85 -6.54 -11.28
C TYR A 75 -2.18 -5.78 -11.22
N MET A 76 -2.16 -4.50 -10.83
CA MET A 76 -3.36 -3.68 -10.72
C MET A 76 -4.06 -3.48 -12.08
N ASN A 77 -3.29 -3.41 -13.15
CA ASN A 77 -3.81 -3.27 -14.52
C ASN A 77 -4.12 -4.64 -15.18
N SER A 78 -3.84 -5.75 -14.51
CA SER A 78 -4.27 -7.07 -14.96
C SER A 78 -5.74 -7.29 -14.60
N ASN A 79 -6.55 -7.74 -15.53
CA ASN A 79 -7.98 -8.06 -15.26
C ASN A 79 -8.17 -9.39 -14.51
N LEU A 80 -7.20 -9.80 -13.67
CA LEU A 80 -7.21 -11.09 -12.98
C LEU A 80 -8.40 -11.28 -12.04
N LEU A 81 -8.95 -10.19 -11.50
CA LEU A 81 -10.10 -10.23 -10.60
C LEU A 81 -11.44 -10.02 -11.30
N ASN A 82 -11.47 -9.81 -12.63
CA ASN A 82 -12.66 -9.34 -13.37
C ASN A 82 -13.29 -8.07 -12.77
N ARG A 83 -12.56 -7.37 -11.91
CA ARG A 83 -12.95 -6.13 -11.22
C ARG A 83 -11.73 -5.22 -11.11
N PRO A 84 -11.89 -3.91 -11.36
CA PRO A 84 -10.77 -2.97 -11.26
C PRO A 84 -10.30 -2.81 -9.81
N ILE A 85 -8.99 -2.79 -9.62
CA ILE A 85 -8.36 -2.39 -8.35
C ILE A 85 -8.23 -0.86 -8.40
N LYS A 86 -8.90 -0.17 -7.49
CA LYS A 86 -9.02 1.29 -7.52
C LYS A 86 -7.74 2.00 -7.11
N ASN A 87 -7.08 1.51 -6.08
CA ASN A 87 -5.89 2.14 -5.50
C ASN A 87 -4.88 1.11 -4.99
N LEU A 88 -3.60 1.47 -5.08
CA LEU A 88 -2.51 0.78 -4.41
C LEU A 88 -2.05 1.62 -3.21
N PHE A 89 -1.87 0.95 -2.08
CA PHE A 89 -1.31 1.53 -0.87
C PHE A 89 -0.03 0.80 -0.47
N TYR A 90 0.94 1.56 0.02
CA TYR A 90 2.10 1.02 0.68
C TYR A 90 1.98 1.23 2.18
N VAL A 91 2.17 0.16 2.95
CA VAL A 91 2.26 0.22 4.40
C VAL A 91 3.72 0.08 4.80
N PHE A 92 4.31 1.18 5.27
CA PHE A 92 5.67 1.17 5.76
C PHE A 92 5.69 1.05 7.28
N GLY A 93 6.36 0.02 7.79
CA GLY A 93 6.67 -0.14 9.20
C GLY A 93 8.15 0.17 9.44
N PHE A 94 8.45 1.05 10.39
CA PHE A 94 9.81 1.46 10.74
C PHE A 94 10.15 1.14 12.19
N GLY A 95 11.42 0.74 12.39
CA GLY A 95 11.93 0.40 13.69
C GLY A 95 11.37 -0.92 14.24
N TRP A 96 11.70 -1.22 15.48
CA TRP A 96 11.22 -2.39 16.21
C TRP A 96 11.01 -2.04 17.68
N CYS A 97 9.82 -2.26 18.20
CA CYS A 97 9.51 -2.14 19.61
C CYS A 97 8.73 -3.37 20.09
N GLY A 98 9.45 -4.46 20.38
CA GLY A 98 8.85 -5.70 20.93
C GLY A 98 7.88 -6.37 19.94
N ASP A 99 6.61 -5.96 19.94
CA ASP A 99 5.54 -6.63 19.22
C ASP A 99 5.29 -6.08 17.79
N GLY A 100 6.07 -5.09 17.33
CA GLY A 100 5.86 -4.53 16.00
C GLY A 100 6.71 -3.29 15.68
N PRO A 101 6.40 -2.60 14.59
CA PRO A 101 7.11 -1.37 14.21
C PRO A 101 6.82 -0.22 15.18
N GLU A 102 7.84 0.61 15.44
CA GLU A 102 7.70 1.84 16.24
C GLU A 102 6.79 2.86 15.58
N SER A 103 6.80 2.90 14.26
CA SER A 103 5.91 3.76 13.49
C SER A 103 5.43 3.10 12.22
N VAL A 104 4.18 3.39 11.86
CA VAL A 104 3.51 2.86 10.67
C VAL A 104 2.96 4.01 9.84
N TYR A 105 3.21 3.94 8.54
CA TYR A 105 2.69 4.88 7.54
C TYR A 105 1.87 4.11 6.51
N VAL A 106 0.68 4.61 6.19
CA VAL A 106 -0.18 4.06 5.13
C VAL A 106 -0.26 5.09 4.01
N VAL A 107 0.53 4.88 2.97
CA VAL A 107 0.77 5.87 1.93
C VAL A 107 0.16 5.42 0.61
N PRO A 108 -0.76 6.19 0.00
CA PRO A 108 -1.23 5.92 -1.35
C PRO A 108 -0.06 5.96 -2.33
N ALA A 109 0.00 5.04 -3.29
CA ALA A 109 1.09 4.95 -4.28
C ALA A 109 1.33 6.27 -5.02
N ARG A 110 0.25 6.99 -5.37
CA ARG A 110 0.29 8.31 -6.03
C ARG A 110 1.03 9.42 -5.25
N GLU A 111 1.26 9.22 -3.96
CA GLU A 111 2.06 10.15 -3.14
C GLU A 111 3.56 9.84 -3.23
N LEU A 112 3.93 8.69 -3.78
CA LEU A 112 5.31 8.25 -3.92
C LEU A 112 5.82 8.39 -5.35
N TYR A 113 4.96 8.14 -6.33
CA TYR A 113 5.28 8.22 -7.77
C TYR A 113 4.00 8.38 -8.60
N ASP A 114 4.17 8.83 -9.85
CA ASP A 114 3.16 8.74 -10.90
C ASP A 114 3.49 7.57 -11.82
N TYR A 115 2.48 6.78 -12.16
CA TYR A 115 2.60 5.66 -13.09
C TYR A 115 1.68 5.87 -14.30
N ASP A 116 2.28 5.98 -15.47
CA ASP A 116 1.57 5.99 -16.75
C ASP A 116 1.43 4.54 -17.24
N LYS A 117 0.22 4.01 -17.20
CA LYS A 117 -0.09 2.63 -17.58
C LYS A 117 0.10 2.35 -19.08
N ASP A 118 -0.05 3.35 -19.93
CA ASP A 118 0.03 3.18 -21.39
C ASP A 118 1.49 3.11 -21.85
N THR A 119 2.34 3.95 -21.29
CA THR A 119 3.79 3.96 -21.57
C THR A 119 4.62 3.14 -20.58
N ARG A 120 4.02 2.66 -19.48
CA ARG A 120 4.69 2.02 -18.34
C ARG A 120 5.78 2.88 -17.70
N ARG A 121 5.64 4.19 -17.83
CA ARG A 121 6.60 5.15 -17.31
C ARG A 121 6.33 5.47 -15.86
N ILE A 122 7.39 5.41 -15.06
CA ILE A 122 7.38 5.83 -13.66
C ILE A 122 8.03 7.21 -13.58
N THR A 123 7.34 8.15 -12.95
CA THR A 123 7.86 9.49 -12.69
C THR A 123 7.80 9.75 -11.19
N PHE A 124 8.95 10.06 -10.60
CA PHE A 124 9.01 10.46 -9.20
C PHE A 124 8.73 11.95 -9.09
N PRO A 125 8.03 12.40 -8.02
CA PRO A 125 7.90 13.82 -7.74
C PRO A 125 9.29 14.45 -7.59
N ILE A 126 9.35 15.77 -7.69
CA ILE A 126 10.56 16.61 -7.67
C ILE A 126 11.62 16.04 -6.72
N LYS A 127 12.91 16.13 -7.11
CA LYS A 127 14.04 15.73 -6.26
C LYS A 127 13.92 16.39 -4.89
N GLU A 128 13.42 15.64 -3.94
CA GLU A 128 13.29 16.03 -2.54
C GLU A 128 14.33 15.28 -1.70
N THR A 129 14.82 15.91 -0.66
CA THR A 129 15.65 15.24 0.34
C THR A 129 14.77 14.26 1.15
N GLU A 130 15.37 13.26 1.77
CA GLU A 130 14.64 12.34 2.66
C GLU A 130 13.89 13.08 3.79
N LYS A 131 14.45 14.18 4.28
CA LYS A 131 13.81 15.02 5.31
C LYS A 131 12.55 15.70 4.80
N GLU A 132 12.57 16.24 3.59
CA GLU A 132 11.42 16.85 2.94
C GLU A 132 10.34 15.81 2.66
N LYS A 133 10.73 14.65 2.13
CA LYS A 133 9.84 13.52 1.89
C LYS A 133 9.19 13.03 3.18
N MET A 134 9.96 12.89 4.25
CA MET A 134 9.43 12.56 5.58
C MET A 134 8.41 13.58 6.05
N GLY A 135 8.71 14.87 5.97
CA GLY A 135 7.79 15.95 6.36
C GLY A 135 6.48 15.90 5.57
N ARG A 136 6.57 15.68 4.25
CA ARG A 136 5.39 15.56 3.37
C ARG A 136 4.54 14.34 3.71
N LEU A 137 5.16 13.22 4.03
CA LEU A 137 4.47 11.96 4.29
C LEU A 137 4.03 11.78 5.76
N GLU A 138 4.42 12.67 6.67
CA GLU A 138 4.06 12.57 8.10
C GLU A 138 2.54 12.53 8.33
N ARG A 139 1.74 13.18 7.46
CA ARG A 139 0.28 13.13 7.50
C ARG A 139 -0.32 11.72 7.36
N PHE A 140 0.45 10.78 6.81
CA PHE A 140 0.05 9.38 6.62
C PHE A 140 0.46 8.47 7.78
N LYS A 141 1.15 9.02 8.78
CA LYS A 141 1.55 8.29 9.97
C LYS A 141 0.33 7.86 10.79
N LYS A 142 0.29 6.63 11.21
CA LYS A 142 -0.75 6.14 12.10
C LYS A 142 -0.43 6.52 13.53
N LYS A 143 -1.41 7.11 14.21
CA LYS A 143 -1.29 7.51 15.62
C LYS A 143 -1.48 6.32 16.57
N ASP A 144 -2.19 5.28 16.12
CA ASP A 144 -2.43 4.06 16.88
C ASP A 144 -2.03 2.86 16.02
N ASN A 145 -0.99 2.14 16.44
CA ASN A 145 -0.48 0.98 15.73
C ASN A 145 -1.44 -0.23 15.77
N ARG A 146 -2.47 -0.20 16.62
CA ARG A 146 -3.47 -1.27 16.75
C ARG A 146 -4.55 -1.25 15.67
N CYS A 147 -4.62 -0.21 14.86
CA CYS A 147 -5.64 -0.06 13.83
C CYS A 147 -5.02 0.15 12.44
N LEU A 148 -4.46 -0.92 11.86
CA LEU A 148 -3.87 -0.90 10.50
C LEU A 148 -4.91 -0.66 9.38
N LEU A 149 -6.20 -0.62 9.71
CA LEU A 149 -7.29 -0.65 8.72
C LEU A 149 -8.00 0.68 8.47
N TYR A 150 -7.50 1.79 9.03
CA TYR A 150 -8.01 3.12 8.67
C TYR A 150 -7.19 3.69 7.51
N ILE A 151 -7.54 3.31 6.30
CA ILE A 151 -6.99 3.89 5.07
C ILE A 151 -7.80 5.15 4.78
N LYS A 152 -7.15 6.32 4.90
CA LYS A 152 -7.75 7.60 4.51
C LYS A 152 -7.68 7.78 3.00
#